data_9bef7c91912720bcb408a6dd6cb14393
#
_entry.id   9bef7c91912720bcb408a6dd6cb14393
#
_cell.length_a   1.000
_cell.length_b   1.000
_cell.length_c   1.000
_cell.angle_alpha   90.00
_cell.angle_beta   90.00
_cell.angle_gamma   90.00
#
_symmetry.space_group_name_H-M   'P 1'
#
loop_
_entity.id
_entity.type
_entity.pdbx_description
1 polymer ?
#
loop_
_entity_poly.entity_id
_entity_poly.type
_entity_poly.pdbx_seq_one_letter_code
_entity_poly.pdbx_strand_id
1 'polypeptide(L)'
;MSTTEAVTGEAARSSAAAVTEKSMRYEIAGKKDIEELYALQLRAFESEAEMIGSRSVPALMESREENRADFDHWTVLVRRDEAGRIIGAVRYRKLGDHIDVGRLMVAPEHRNRGVASDLMRAVEEMTREDTFELYTCTKSYSNIRLYEQLGYRIFKEERGERDLSFAYMRKTIENGKAETH
;
A
#
# COMPACT_ATOMS: atom_id res chain seq x y z
N MET A 1 16.02 -52.04 16.13
CA MET A 1 16.93 -50.87 16.23
C MET A 1 16.52 -49.89 15.15
N SER A 2 15.73 -49.02 15.52
CA SER A 2 15.74 -47.54 15.49
C SER A 2 16.27 -46.92 14.20
N THR A 3 15.37 -46.35 13.42
CA THR A 3 15.62 -45.18 12.57
C THR A 3 14.41 -44.26 12.65
N THR A 4 14.44 -43.36 13.61
CA THR A 4 13.53 -42.21 13.71
C THR A 4 14.44 -41.03 14.01
N GLU A 5 14.77 -40.24 12.97
CA GLU A 5 15.29 -38.90 13.07
C GLU A 5 15.58 -38.35 11.66
N ALA A 6 14.61 -37.69 11.03
CA ALA A 6 14.86 -36.76 9.93
C ALA A 6 13.59 -36.06 9.42
N VAL A 7 12.68 -35.56 10.29
CA VAL A 7 11.47 -34.84 9.82
C VAL A 7 11.35 -33.41 10.35
N THR A 8 12.18 -32.99 11.28
CA THR A 8 12.05 -31.67 11.94
C THR A 8 12.89 -30.55 11.32
N GLY A 9 13.76 -30.82 10.37
CA GLY A 9 14.67 -29.81 9.80
C GLY A 9 14.15 -29.05 8.58
N GLU A 10 13.22 -29.63 7.83
CA GLU A 10 12.82 -29.12 6.52
C GLU A 10 11.69 -28.11 6.60
N ALA A 11 10.76 -28.29 7.53
CA ALA A 11 9.66 -27.35 7.75
C ALA A 11 10.14 -26.03 8.34
N ALA A 12 11.11 -26.04 9.24
CA ALA A 12 11.69 -24.83 9.83
C ALA A 12 12.53 -24.02 8.83
N ARG A 13 13.25 -24.71 7.93
CA ARG A 13 14.01 -24.06 6.84
C ARG A 13 13.10 -23.47 5.78
N SER A 14 12.00 -24.13 5.44
CA SER A 14 10.99 -23.63 4.51
C SER A 14 10.29 -22.36 5.04
N SER A 15 9.95 -22.32 6.32
CA SER A 15 9.33 -21.16 6.96
C SER A 15 10.29 -19.95 7.03
N ALA A 16 11.54 -20.18 7.41
CA ALA A 16 12.55 -19.13 7.48
C ALA A 16 12.92 -18.59 6.08
N ALA A 17 13.03 -19.47 5.08
CA ALA A 17 13.27 -19.05 3.70
C ALA A 17 12.09 -18.27 3.13
N ALA A 18 10.86 -18.67 3.39
CA ALA A 18 9.65 -17.96 2.97
C ALA A 18 9.53 -16.57 3.64
N VAL A 19 9.89 -16.44 4.92
CA VAL A 19 9.93 -15.18 5.64
C VAL A 19 11.04 -14.26 5.09
N THR A 20 12.21 -14.83 4.77
CA THR A 20 13.34 -14.08 4.21
C THR A 20 13.03 -13.63 2.77
N GLU A 21 12.40 -14.49 1.97
CA GLU A 21 11.99 -14.17 0.61
C GLU A 21 10.86 -13.12 0.57
N LYS A 22 9.93 -13.16 1.51
CA LYS A 22 8.88 -12.17 1.69
C LYS A 22 9.47 -10.82 2.16
N SER A 23 10.47 -10.84 3.03
CA SER A 23 11.18 -9.65 3.50
C SER A 23 12.04 -8.99 2.42
N MET A 24 12.55 -9.74 1.46
CA MET A 24 13.36 -9.23 0.34
C MET A 24 12.52 -8.56 -0.77
N ARG A 25 11.19 -8.64 -0.73
CA ARG A 25 10.30 -8.12 -1.77
C ARG A 25 9.92 -6.66 -1.62
N TYR A 26 10.14 -6.07 -0.46
CA TYR A 26 9.77 -4.69 -0.16
C TYR A 26 10.97 -3.89 0.25
N GLU A 27 11.08 -2.68 -0.28
CA GLU A 27 12.14 -1.75 0.08
C GLU A 27 11.59 -0.33 0.17
N ILE A 28 12.29 0.52 0.89
CA ILE A 28 12.01 1.95 0.92
C ILE A 28 12.64 2.59 -0.30
N ALA A 29 11.83 3.28 -1.09
CA ALA A 29 12.29 4.00 -2.27
C ALA A 29 13.19 5.19 -1.89
N GLY A 30 14.17 5.44 -2.73
CA GLY A 30 15.04 6.60 -2.64
C GLY A 30 14.77 7.62 -3.75
N LYS A 31 15.49 8.73 -3.72
CA LYS A 31 15.34 9.81 -4.73
C LYS A 31 15.58 9.35 -6.17
N LYS A 32 16.39 8.33 -6.36
CA LYS A 32 16.64 7.70 -7.67
C LYS A 32 15.39 7.08 -8.29
N ASP A 33 14.38 6.75 -7.47
CA ASP A 33 13.17 6.05 -7.88
C ASP A 33 12.02 6.99 -8.26
N ILE A 34 12.17 8.31 -8.02
CA ILE A 34 11.09 9.30 -8.19
C ILE A 34 10.49 9.25 -9.60
N GLU A 35 11.32 9.20 -10.63
CA GLU A 35 10.86 9.21 -12.02
C GLU A 35 10.09 7.92 -12.38
N GLU A 36 10.57 6.77 -11.92
CA GLU A 36 9.88 5.50 -12.12
C GLU A 36 8.56 5.44 -11.35
N LEU A 37 8.54 5.95 -10.11
CA LEU A 37 7.33 6.07 -9.30
C LEU A 37 6.29 6.99 -9.95
N TYR A 38 6.72 8.14 -10.47
CA TYR A 38 5.81 9.05 -11.16
C TYR A 38 5.22 8.43 -12.44
N ALA A 39 6.03 7.74 -13.24
CA ALA A 39 5.56 7.01 -14.40
C ALA A 39 4.56 5.90 -14.02
N LEU A 40 4.83 5.16 -12.94
CA LEU A 40 3.90 4.16 -12.40
C LEU A 40 2.59 4.81 -11.94
N GLN A 41 2.66 5.96 -11.26
CA GLN A 41 1.49 6.70 -10.79
C GLN A 41 0.55 7.05 -11.96
N LEU A 42 1.08 7.62 -13.03
CA LEU A 42 0.28 7.97 -14.20
C LEU A 42 -0.40 6.75 -14.83
N ARG A 43 0.33 5.64 -14.98
CA ARG A 43 -0.21 4.39 -15.54
C ARG A 43 -1.26 3.74 -14.63
N ALA A 44 -1.01 3.70 -13.34
CA ALA A 44 -1.90 3.04 -12.38
C ALA A 44 -3.22 3.80 -12.20
N PHE A 45 -3.18 5.12 -12.16
CA PHE A 45 -4.38 5.95 -11.94
C PHE A 45 -5.19 6.23 -13.22
N GLU A 46 -4.66 5.92 -14.40
CA GLU A 46 -5.43 6.01 -15.65
C GLU A 46 -6.69 5.16 -15.62
N SER A 47 -6.60 3.93 -15.11
CA SER A 47 -7.76 3.03 -14.99
C SER A 47 -8.78 3.54 -13.98
N GLU A 48 -8.34 4.20 -12.91
CA GLU A 48 -9.27 4.82 -11.96
C GLU A 48 -10.00 5.99 -12.63
N ALA A 49 -9.29 6.81 -13.39
CA ALA A 49 -9.88 7.90 -14.16
C ALA A 49 -10.95 7.41 -15.16
N GLU A 50 -10.68 6.30 -15.85
CA GLU A 50 -11.65 5.65 -16.73
C GLU A 50 -12.88 5.16 -15.95
N MET A 51 -12.68 4.52 -14.81
CA MET A 51 -13.77 4.00 -13.98
C MET A 51 -14.70 5.11 -13.49
N ILE A 52 -14.15 6.22 -13.01
CA ILE A 52 -14.95 7.33 -12.47
C ILE A 52 -15.41 8.33 -13.54
N GLY A 53 -14.94 8.20 -14.77
CA GLY A 53 -15.27 9.10 -15.88
C GLY A 53 -14.64 10.50 -15.76
N SER A 54 -13.52 10.63 -15.06
CA SER A 54 -12.83 11.91 -14.86
C SER A 54 -11.33 11.73 -14.67
N ARG A 55 -10.55 12.56 -15.35
CA ARG A 55 -9.10 12.66 -15.17
C ARG A 55 -8.69 13.64 -14.06
N SER A 56 -9.66 14.22 -13.36
CA SER A 56 -9.40 15.18 -12.27
C SER A 56 -9.04 14.50 -10.93
N VAL A 57 -8.66 13.23 -10.96
CA VAL A 57 -8.14 12.54 -9.77
C VAL A 57 -6.81 13.16 -9.36
N PRO A 58 -6.59 13.38 -8.05
CA PRO A 58 -5.40 14.08 -7.54
C PRO A 58 -4.08 13.51 -8.07
N ALA A 59 -3.96 12.19 -8.18
CA ALA A 59 -2.75 11.52 -8.66
C ALA A 59 -2.42 11.82 -10.14
N LEU A 60 -3.41 12.13 -10.98
CA LEU A 60 -3.20 12.53 -12.37
C LEU A 60 -3.04 14.03 -12.55
N MET A 61 -3.50 14.82 -11.58
CA MET A 61 -3.39 16.28 -11.59
C MET A 61 -2.03 16.78 -11.06
N GLU A 62 -1.35 15.96 -10.27
CA GLU A 62 -0.05 16.27 -9.71
C GLU A 62 1.01 16.35 -10.82
N SER A 63 1.71 17.47 -10.91
CA SER A 63 2.83 17.63 -11.84
C SER A 63 4.06 16.85 -11.38
N ARG A 64 5.01 16.67 -12.29
CA ARG A 64 6.29 16.03 -11.98
C ARG A 64 7.07 16.80 -10.92
N GLU A 65 7.05 18.13 -10.97
CA GLU A 65 7.71 19.02 -10.02
C GLU A 65 7.08 18.90 -8.62
N GLU A 66 5.75 18.90 -8.55
CA GLU A 66 5.01 18.70 -7.30
C GLU A 66 5.29 17.33 -6.69
N ASN A 67 5.26 16.28 -7.50
CA ASN A 67 5.56 14.91 -7.07
C ASN A 67 6.97 14.80 -6.49
N ARG A 68 7.95 15.41 -7.15
CA ARG A 68 9.35 15.46 -6.69
C ARG A 68 9.50 16.25 -5.39
N ALA A 69 8.83 17.38 -5.27
CA ALA A 69 8.87 18.23 -4.07
C ALA A 69 8.21 17.55 -2.86
N ASP A 70 7.15 16.79 -3.10
CA ASP A 70 6.39 16.09 -2.05
C ASP A 70 7.07 14.79 -1.58
N PHE A 71 7.99 14.24 -2.35
CA PHE A 71 8.61 12.94 -2.07
C PHE A 71 9.25 12.84 -0.67
N ASP A 72 9.95 13.89 -0.23
CA ASP A 72 10.63 13.89 1.06
C ASP A 72 9.67 13.97 2.27
N HIS A 73 8.38 14.28 2.05
CA HIS A 73 7.35 14.32 3.08
C HIS A 73 6.71 12.94 3.37
N TRP A 74 7.08 11.93 2.60
CA TRP A 74 6.53 10.59 2.68
C TRP A 74 7.61 9.52 2.78
N THR A 75 7.27 8.41 3.40
CA THR A 75 7.99 7.16 3.21
C THR A 75 7.28 6.37 2.13
N VAL A 76 8.01 5.94 1.10
CA VAL A 76 7.44 5.18 -0.03
C VAL A 76 7.96 3.76 0.01
N LEU A 77 7.05 2.82 0.22
CA LEU A 77 7.35 1.39 0.17
C LEU A 77 7.09 0.88 -1.24
N VAL A 78 8.05 0.19 -1.81
CA VAL A 78 7.96 -0.37 -3.16
C VAL A 78 8.16 -1.87 -3.18
N ARG A 79 7.52 -2.51 -4.14
CA ARG A 79 7.76 -3.88 -4.55
C ARG A 79 8.33 -3.90 -5.96
N ARG A 80 9.40 -4.69 -6.16
CA ARG A 80 10.03 -4.86 -7.48
C ARG A 80 9.81 -6.26 -8.03
N ASP A 81 9.89 -6.38 -9.35
CA ASP A 81 10.00 -7.66 -10.03
C ASP A 81 11.46 -8.18 -10.04
N GLU A 82 11.68 -9.35 -10.63
CA GLU A 82 13.00 -9.97 -10.73
C GLU A 82 13.99 -9.12 -11.56
N ALA A 83 13.50 -8.27 -12.46
CA ALA A 83 14.31 -7.34 -13.24
C ALA A 83 14.61 -6.02 -12.49
N GLY A 84 14.14 -5.88 -11.26
CA GLY A 84 14.35 -4.68 -10.44
C GLY A 84 13.37 -3.53 -10.73
N ARG A 85 12.34 -3.73 -11.56
CA ARG A 85 11.34 -2.71 -11.89
C ARG A 85 10.29 -2.60 -10.79
N ILE A 86 9.85 -1.40 -10.47
CA ILE A 86 8.79 -1.17 -9.51
C ILE A 86 7.45 -1.62 -10.10
N ILE A 87 6.84 -2.62 -9.47
CA ILE A 87 5.53 -3.17 -9.87
C ILE A 87 4.39 -2.73 -8.98
N GLY A 88 4.70 -2.18 -7.82
CA GLY A 88 3.74 -1.62 -6.89
C GLY A 88 4.41 -0.71 -5.89
N ALA A 89 3.65 0.24 -5.36
CA ALA A 89 4.10 1.19 -4.37
C ALA A 89 2.95 1.70 -3.51
N VAL A 90 3.28 2.12 -2.29
CA VAL A 90 2.39 2.83 -1.39
C VAL A 90 3.20 3.83 -0.60
N ARG A 91 2.67 5.02 -0.36
CA ARG A 91 3.33 6.00 0.50
C ARG A 91 2.59 6.13 1.82
N TYR A 92 3.33 6.41 2.87
CA TYR A 92 2.77 6.62 4.21
C TYR A 92 3.61 7.61 5.00
N ARG A 93 2.98 8.21 5.99
CA ARG A 93 3.62 9.09 6.96
C ARG A 93 2.86 9.08 8.27
N LYS A 94 3.54 9.37 9.36
CA LYS A 94 2.86 9.61 10.64
C LYS A 94 2.27 11.02 10.65
N LEU A 95 1.00 11.10 10.96
CA LEU A 95 0.25 12.36 11.05
C LEU A 95 -0.54 12.37 12.37
N GLY A 96 -0.04 13.07 13.38
CA GLY A 96 -0.66 13.07 14.70
C GLY A 96 -0.67 11.67 15.33
N ASP A 97 -1.86 11.12 15.52
CA ASP A 97 -2.12 9.84 16.19
C ASP A 97 -2.36 8.67 15.24
N HIS A 98 -2.19 8.87 13.94
CA HIS A 98 -2.41 7.84 12.94
C HIS A 98 -1.33 7.83 11.85
N ILE A 99 -1.33 6.78 11.06
CA ILE A 99 -0.59 6.69 9.81
C ILE A 99 -1.51 7.13 8.67
N ASP A 100 -1.11 8.18 7.97
CA ASP A 100 -1.72 8.63 6.72
C ASP A 100 -1.13 7.81 5.57
N VAL A 101 -1.98 7.14 4.81
CA VAL A 101 -1.61 6.24 3.70
C VAL A 101 -2.14 6.81 2.39
N GLY A 102 -1.31 6.82 1.36
CA GLY A 102 -1.72 7.36 0.07
C GLY A 102 -1.02 6.73 -1.12
N ARG A 103 -1.47 7.08 -2.29
CA ARG A 103 -0.87 6.65 -3.57
C ARG A 103 -0.57 5.15 -3.63
N LEU A 104 -1.52 4.30 -3.20
CA LEU A 104 -1.42 2.86 -3.45
C LEU A 104 -1.52 2.61 -4.94
N MET A 105 -0.50 2.03 -5.52
CA MET A 105 -0.35 1.84 -6.96
C MET A 105 0.12 0.43 -7.28
N VAL A 106 -0.45 -0.17 -8.32
CA VAL A 106 0.04 -1.43 -8.88
C VAL A 106 0.11 -1.29 -10.38
N ALA A 107 1.22 -1.70 -10.97
CA ALA A 107 1.36 -1.73 -12.42
C ALA A 107 0.20 -2.54 -13.04
N PRO A 108 -0.44 -2.05 -14.12
CA PRO A 108 -1.62 -2.70 -14.70
C PRO A 108 -1.44 -4.18 -14.98
N GLU A 109 -0.28 -4.59 -15.47
CA GLU A 109 0.09 -5.98 -15.79
C GLU A 109 0.30 -6.88 -14.56
N HIS A 110 0.37 -6.30 -13.36
CA HIS A 110 0.55 -7.01 -12.09
C HIS A 110 -0.68 -6.95 -11.17
N ARG A 111 -1.82 -6.50 -11.67
CA ARG A 111 -3.08 -6.44 -10.91
C ARG A 111 -3.65 -7.83 -10.65
N ASN A 112 -4.55 -7.92 -9.66
CA ASN A 112 -5.23 -9.16 -9.26
C ASN A 112 -4.28 -10.28 -8.81
N ARG A 113 -3.10 -9.93 -8.32
CA ARG A 113 -2.07 -10.85 -7.78
C ARG A 113 -1.75 -10.60 -6.32
N GLY A 114 -2.58 -9.81 -5.63
CA GLY A 114 -2.40 -9.51 -4.21
C GLY A 114 -1.33 -8.47 -3.87
N VAL A 115 -0.72 -7.80 -4.86
CA VAL A 115 0.35 -6.81 -4.63
C VAL A 115 -0.12 -5.65 -3.76
N ALA A 116 -1.30 -5.09 -4.04
CA ALA A 116 -1.87 -3.99 -3.26
C ALA A 116 -2.13 -4.37 -1.80
N SER A 117 -2.78 -5.52 -1.58
CA SER A 117 -3.05 -6.03 -0.24
C SER A 117 -1.78 -6.30 0.56
N ASP A 118 -0.77 -6.87 -0.09
CA ASP A 118 0.51 -7.16 0.54
C ASP A 118 1.26 -5.87 0.92
N LEU A 119 1.25 -4.84 0.06
CA LEU A 119 1.83 -3.53 0.36
C LEU A 119 1.16 -2.88 1.58
N MET A 120 -0.16 -2.91 1.65
CA MET A 120 -0.91 -2.34 2.78
C MET A 120 -0.58 -3.06 4.09
N ARG A 121 -0.54 -4.39 4.08
CA ARG A 121 -0.14 -5.17 5.26
C ARG A 121 1.30 -4.90 5.67
N ALA A 122 2.20 -4.74 4.70
CA ALA A 122 3.61 -4.42 4.99
C ALA A 122 3.75 -3.06 5.71
N VAL A 123 2.97 -2.04 5.32
CA VAL A 123 2.93 -0.76 6.02
C VAL A 123 2.47 -0.93 7.46
N GLU A 124 1.42 -1.71 7.70
CA GLU A 124 0.90 -1.98 9.05
C GLU A 124 1.94 -2.69 9.93
N GLU A 125 2.62 -3.71 9.38
CA GLU A 125 3.66 -4.46 10.09
C GLU A 125 4.90 -3.61 10.40
N MET A 126 5.30 -2.75 9.47
CA MET A 126 6.51 -1.92 9.60
C MET A 126 6.33 -0.76 10.59
N THR A 127 5.17 -0.12 10.58
CA THR A 127 4.91 1.06 11.41
C THR A 127 4.55 0.71 12.84
N ARG A 128 3.93 -0.45 13.07
CA ARG A 128 3.44 -0.91 14.39
C ARG A 128 2.52 0.08 15.08
N GLU A 129 1.83 0.88 14.32
CA GLU A 129 0.82 1.82 14.80
C GLU A 129 -0.56 1.16 14.82
N ASP A 130 -1.47 1.71 15.58
CA ASP A 130 -2.80 1.13 15.77
C ASP A 130 -3.84 1.68 14.79
N THR A 131 -3.64 2.89 14.27
CA THR A 131 -4.63 3.59 13.46
C THR A 131 -4.05 4.02 12.11
N PHE A 132 -4.78 3.71 11.05
CA PHE A 132 -4.43 4.00 9.66
C PHE A 132 -5.59 4.72 8.99
N GLU A 133 -5.29 5.78 8.25
CA GLU A 133 -6.27 6.54 7.48
C GLU A 133 -5.83 6.69 6.03
N LEU A 134 -6.81 6.71 5.15
CA LEU A 134 -6.63 6.98 3.73
C LEU A 134 -7.89 7.63 3.16
N TYR A 135 -7.80 8.14 1.95
CA TYR A 135 -8.98 8.55 1.20
C TYR A 135 -8.94 8.05 -0.24
N THR A 136 -10.11 7.89 -0.83
CA THR A 136 -10.29 7.53 -2.23
C THR A 136 -11.54 8.19 -2.79
N CYS A 137 -11.64 8.29 -4.11
CA CYS A 137 -12.84 8.81 -4.74
C CYS A 137 -14.04 7.89 -4.44
N THR A 138 -15.20 8.46 -4.11
CA THR A 138 -16.42 7.69 -3.82
C THR A 138 -16.89 6.82 -4.98
N LYS A 139 -16.52 7.17 -6.21
CA LYS A 139 -16.80 6.39 -7.43
C LYS A 139 -15.77 5.29 -7.72
N SER A 140 -14.68 5.24 -6.95
CA SER A 140 -13.65 4.22 -7.10
C SER A 140 -14.04 2.94 -6.34
N TYR A 141 -15.07 2.26 -6.84
CA TYR A 141 -15.68 1.11 -6.16
C TYR A 141 -14.71 -0.04 -5.90
N SER A 142 -13.78 -0.28 -6.82
CA SER A 142 -12.78 -1.34 -6.67
C SER A 142 -11.78 -1.03 -5.54
N ASN A 143 -11.39 0.24 -5.39
CA ASN A 143 -10.52 0.67 -4.30
C ASN A 143 -11.24 0.60 -2.95
N ILE A 144 -12.49 1.08 -2.88
CA ILE A 144 -13.30 1.00 -1.65
C ILE A 144 -13.44 -0.46 -1.21
N ARG A 145 -13.80 -1.36 -2.14
CA ARG A 145 -13.91 -2.79 -1.85
C ARG A 145 -12.59 -3.39 -1.35
N LEU A 146 -11.46 -3.05 -1.97
CA LEU A 146 -10.14 -3.49 -1.53
C LEU A 146 -9.88 -3.07 -0.07
N TYR A 147 -10.08 -1.80 0.24
CA TYR A 147 -9.84 -1.28 1.58
C TYR A 147 -10.81 -1.87 2.62
N GLU A 148 -12.08 -2.06 2.26
CA GLU A 148 -13.05 -2.74 3.13
C GLU A 148 -12.63 -4.18 3.45
N GLN A 149 -12.13 -4.93 2.46
CA GLN A 149 -11.59 -6.29 2.65
C GLN A 149 -10.36 -6.31 3.56
N LEU A 150 -9.59 -5.21 3.60
CA LEU A 150 -8.45 -5.05 4.50
C LEU A 150 -8.81 -4.55 5.90
N GLY A 151 -10.09 -4.28 6.15
CA GLY A 151 -10.60 -3.87 7.46
C GLY A 151 -10.81 -2.38 7.63
N TYR A 152 -10.62 -1.59 6.57
CA TYR A 152 -10.94 -0.16 6.59
C TYR A 152 -12.45 0.07 6.52
N ARG A 153 -12.90 1.16 7.13
CA ARG A 153 -14.31 1.59 7.09
C ARG A 153 -14.39 3.08 6.80
N ILE A 154 -15.38 3.46 5.99
CA ILE A 154 -15.65 4.88 5.72
C ILE A 154 -16.13 5.53 7.03
N PHE A 155 -15.47 6.60 7.43
CA PHE A 155 -15.86 7.39 8.59
C PHE A 155 -16.29 8.82 8.25
N LYS A 156 -15.97 9.27 7.03
CA LYS A 156 -16.30 10.61 6.55
C LYS A 156 -16.34 10.62 5.02
N GLU A 157 -17.21 11.44 4.46
CA GLU A 157 -17.20 11.79 3.03
C GLU A 157 -17.12 13.31 2.88
N GLU A 158 -16.36 13.76 1.90
CA GLU A 158 -16.24 15.18 1.58
C GLU A 158 -16.39 15.40 0.08
N ARG A 159 -17.08 16.47 -0.27
CA ARG A 159 -17.11 16.96 -1.64
C ARG A 159 -15.78 17.67 -1.94
N GLY A 160 -15.10 17.21 -2.96
CA GLY A 160 -13.90 17.82 -3.49
C GLY A 160 -14.22 18.81 -4.62
N GLU A 161 -13.18 19.18 -5.34
CA GLU A 161 -13.30 20.00 -6.54
C GLU A 161 -13.79 19.18 -7.74
N ARG A 162 -14.31 19.87 -8.77
CA ARG A 162 -14.67 19.30 -10.07
C ARG A 162 -15.66 18.13 -10.00
N ASP A 163 -16.67 18.24 -9.14
CA ASP A 163 -17.72 17.23 -8.94
C ASP A 163 -17.24 15.84 -8.49
N LEU A 164 -16.04 15.77 -7.95
CA LEU A 164 -15.56 14.58 -7.24
C LEU A 164 -15.92 14.65 -5.76
N SER A 165 -16.19 13.50 -5.19
CA SER A 165 -16.33 13.32 -3.74
C SER A 165 -15.37 12.23 -3.27
N PHE A 166 -14.91 12.37 -2.05
CA PHE A 166 -13.91 11.48 -1.46
C PHE A 166 -14.46 10.80 -0.21
N ALA A 167 -14.23 9.51 -0.12
CA ALA A 167 -14.46 8.70 1.07
C ALA A 167 -13.18 8.62 1.88
N TYR A 168 -13.21 9.04 3.12
CA TYR A 168 -12.13 8.89 4.09
C TYR A 168 -12.37 7.61 4.87
N MET A 169 -11.37 6.75 4.88
CA MET A 169 -11.47 5.43 5.48
C MET A 169 -10.43 5.26 6.58
N ARG A 170 -10.81 4.54 7.63
CA ARG A 170 -9.97 4.28 8.79
C ARG A 170 -9.98 2.80 9.13
N LYS A 171 -8.82 2.31 9.56
CA LYS A 171 -8.63 1.01 10.18
C LYS A 171 -7.98 1.20 11.54
N THR A 172 -8.52 0.56 12.56
CA THR A 172 -7.90 0.45 13.88
C THR A 172 -7.55 -1.00 14.14
N ILE A 173 -6.29 -1.26 14.47
CA ILE A 173 -5.80 -2.58 14.85
C ILE A 173 -5.88 -2.64 16.37
N GLU A 174 -6.68 -3.54 16.90
CA GLU A 174 -6.68 -3.85 18.31
C GLU A 174 -5.41 -4.67 18.62
N ASN A 175 -4.35 -3.97 18.99
CA ASN A 175 -3.22 -4.62 19.64
C ASN A 175 -3.72 -5.08 21.02
N GLY A 176 -3.91 -6.37 21.18
CA GLY A 176 -4.25 -6.94 22.48
C GLY A 176 -3.22 -6.47 23.49
N LYS A 177 -3.57 -5.45 24.29
CA LYS A 177 -2.88 -5.19 25.54
C LYS A 177 -3.05 -6.46 26.36
N ALA A 178 -1.99 -7.26 26.44
CA ALA A 178 -1.89 -8.27 27.47
C ALA A 178 -2.09 -7.52 28.78
N GLU A 179 -3.28 -7.65 29.37
CA GLU A 179 -3.52 -7.26 30.75
C GLU A 179 -2.62 -8.15 31.61
N THR A 180 -1.48 -7.62 31.97
CA THR A 180 -0.69 -8.15 33.07
C THR A 180 -1.44 -7.81 34.34
N HIS A 181 -2.15 -8.82 34.85
CA HIS A 181 -2.59 -8.84 36.26
C HIS A 181 -1.43 -9.19 37.16
#